data_07a32140731a11f65d223fd0dfca7073
#
_entry.id   07a32140731a11f65d223fd0dfca7073
#
_cell.length_a   1.000
_cell.length_b   1.000
_cell.length_c   1.000
_cell.angle_alpha   90.00
_cell.angle_beta   90.00
_cell.angle_gamma   90.00
#
_symmetry.space_group_name_H-M   'P 1'
#
loop_
_entity.id
_entity.type
_entity.pdbx_description
1 polymer ?
#
loop_
_entity_poly.entity_id
_entity_poly.type
_entity_poly.pdbx_seq_one_letter_code
_entity_poly.pdbx_strand_id
1 'polypeptide(L)'
;FVVIGGLEQTGILEIMAAFIGKISGGNVMVMIAIIIWLSAIASAFVDNIPFATTMIPVIKSLSVTYGVDLSMLAWTLAMGTDIGGSATPIGASANVVGIATAAREGYVIKWGKYCKKMMPATVMVVLISMLIIYVRYL
;
A
#
# COMPACT_ATOMS: atom_id res chain seq x y z
N PHE A 1 -2.92 -13.91 9.34
CA PHE A 1 -1.66 -14.63 9.03
C PHE A 1 -1.89 -16.02 8.44
N VAL A 2 -2.85 -16.82 8.94
CA VAL A 2 -3.15 -18.16 8.37
C VAL A 2 -3.60 -18.06 6.91
N VAL A 3 -4.46 -17.11 6.58
CA VAL A 3 -4.92 -16.88 5.20
C VAL A 3 -3.76 -16.46 4.29
N ILE A 4 -2.84 -15.63 4.79
CA ILE A 4 -1.64 -15.19 4.05
C ILE A 4 -0.74 -16.39 3.74
N GLY A 5 -0.49 -17.27 4.72
CA GLY A 5 0.25 -18.51 4.50
C GLY A 5 -0.42 -19.45 3.48
N GLY A 6 -1.76 -19.49 3.45
CA GLY A 6 -2.51 -20.20 2.42
C GLY A 6 -2.33 -19.59 1.02
N LEU A 7 -2.34 -18.28 0.90
CA LEU A 7 -2.10 -17.58 -0.38
C LEU A 7 -0.68 -17.82 -0.91
N GLU A 8 0.31 -17.88 -0.02
CA GLU A 8 1.69 -18.19 -0.40
C GLU A 8 1.81 -19.62 -0.95
N GLN A 9 1.15 -20.60 -0.32
CA GLN A 9 1.17 -21.98 -0.79
C GLN A 9 0.39 -22.23 -2.09
N THR A 10 -0.58 -21.38 -2.43
CA THR A 10 -1.38 -21.52 -3.66
C THR A 10 -0.70 -20.95 -4.91
N GLY A 11 0.46 -20.33 -4.78
CA GLY A 11 1.17 -19.68 -5.91
C GLY A 11 0.51 -18.39 -6.42
N ILE A 12 -0.52 -17.88 -5.73
CA ILE A 12 -1.22 -16.66 -6.14
C ILE A 12 -0.28 -15.44 -6.06
N LEU A 13 0.63 -15.43 -5.08
CA LEU A 13 1.57 -14.33 -4.88
C LEU A 13 2.60 -14.25 -6.02
N GLU A 14 3.04 -15.40 -6.55
CA GLU A 14 3.90 -15.49 -7.74
C GLU A 14 3.17 -15.01 -9.00
N ILE A 15 1.88 -15.32 -9.15
CA ILE A 15 1.06 -14.82 -10.25
C ILE A 15 0.92 -13.28 -10.16
N MET A 16 0.72 -12.73 -8.96
CA MET A 16 0.69 -11.29 -8.75
C MET A 16 2.02 -10.63 -9.10
N ALA A 17 3.15 -11.21 -8.69
CA ALA A 17 4.48 -10.72 -9.04
C ALA A 17 4.71 -10.75 -10.56
N ALA A 18 4.37 -11.86 -11.22
CA ALA A 18 4.48 -11.99 -12.68
C ALA A 18 3.59 -10.97 -13.41
N PHE A 19 2.37 -10.71 -12.91
CA PHE A 19 1.45 -9.72 -13.48
C PHE A 19 1.99 -8.30 -13.35
N ILE A 20 2.49 -7.91 -12.18
CA ILE A 20 3.11 -6.60 -11.95
C ILE A 20 4.35 -6.45 -12.86
N GLY A 21 5.20 -7.46 -12.90
CA GLY A 21 6.40 -7.46 -13.74
C GLY A 21 6.08 -7.37 -15.23
N LYS A 22 5.05 -8.08 -15.71
CA LYS A 22 4.60 -8.04 -17.10
C LYS A 22 4.02 -6.67 -17.48
N ILE A 23 3.21 -6.05 -16.62
CA ILE A 23 2.65 -4.72 -16.89
C ILE A 23 3.74 -3.65 -16.87
N SER A 24 4.71 -3.77 -15.95
CA SER A 24 5.81 -2.81 -15.88
C SER A 24 6.79 -2.94 -17.06
N GLY A 25 6.75 -4.06 -17.81
CA GLY A 25 7.67 -4.32 -18.91
C GLY A 25 9.13 -4.33 -18.47
N GLY A 26 9.41 -4.61 -17.20
CA GLY A 26 10.75 -4.51 -16.60
C GLY A 26 11.22 -3.08 -16.30
N ASN A 27 10.38 -2.08 -16.55
CA ASN A 27 10.70 -0.68 -16.23
C ASN A 27 10.49 -0.41 -14.73
N VAL A 28 11.57 -0.07 -14.05
CA VAL A 28 11.59 0.16 -12.60
C VAL A 28 10.66 1.30 -12.18
N MET A 29 10.59 2.39 -12.95
CA MET A 29 9.70 3.52 -12.66
C MET A 29 8.22 3.09 -12.66
N VAL A 30 7.83 2.31 -13.68
CA VAL A 30 6.45 1.81 -13.78
C VAL A 30 6.16 0.82 -12.67
N MET A 31 7.14 -0.02 -12.30
CA MET A 31 7.00 -0.97 -11.19
C MET A 31 6.77 -0.26 -9.86
N ILE A 32 7.54 0.77 -9.54
CA ILE A 32 7.34 1.62 -8.36
C ILE A 32 5.93 2.23 -8.38
N ALA A 33 5.52 2.83 -9.50
CA ALA A 33 4.20 3.44 -9.62
C ALA A 33 3.08 2.42 -9.38
N ILE A 34 3.15 1.23 -9.97
CA ILE A 34 2.15 0.18 -9.77
C ILE A 34 2.10 -0.25 -8.30
N ILE A 35 3.25 -0.53 -7.69
CA ILE A 35 3.31 -1.03 -6.32
C ILE A 35 2.78 0.02 -5.33
N ILE A 36 3.20 1.29 -5.44
CA ILE A 36 2.79 2.32 -4.48
C ILE A 36 1.29 2.61 -4.57
N TRP A 37 0.74 2.71 -5.79
CA TRP A 37 -0.68 2.98 -5.99
C TRP A 37 -1.56 1.78 -5.66
N LEU A 38 -1.16 0.57 -6.06
CA LEU A 38 -1.86 -0.66 -5.70
C LEU A 38 -1.92 -0.81 -4.18
N SER A 39 -0.79 -0.59 -3.52
CA SER A 39 -0.68 -0.66 -2.06
C SER A 39 -1.54 0.40 -1.37
N ALA A 40 -1.53 1.64 -1.87
CA ALA A 40 -2.34 2.71 -1.30
C ALA A 40 -3.84 2.45 -1.45
N ILE A 41 -4.28 1.98 -2.62
CA ILE A 41 -5.70 1.67 -2.86
C ILE A 41 -6.15 0.48 -2.00
N ALA A 42 -5.37 -0.59 -1.96
CA ALA A 42 -5.70 -1.77 -1.17
C ALA A 42 -5.72 -1.45 0.32
N SER A 43 -4.73 -0.71 0.82
CA SER A 43 -4.63 -0.32 2.24
C SER A 43 -5.70 0.68 2.66
N ALA A 44 -6.33 1.39 1.73
CA ALA A 44 -7.50 2.21 2.04
C ALA A 44 -8.70 1.41 2.59
N PHE A 45 -8.75 0.09 2.35
CA PHE A 45 -9.84 -0.80 2.76
C PHE A 45 -9.38 -1.98 3.61
N VAL A 46 -8.11 -2.33 3.55
CA VAL A 46 -7.49 -3.45 4.30
C VAL A 46 -6.42 -2.86 5.22
N ASP A 47 -6.36 -3.31 6.47
CA ASP A 47 -5.35 -2.83 7.43
C ASP A 47 -3.92 -3.04 6.88
N ASN A 48 -3.04 -2.08 7.15
CA ASN A 48 -1.67 -1.99 6.63
C ASN A 48 -0.85 -3.26 6.86
N ILE A 49 -0.90 -3.81 8.08
CA ILE A 49 -0.05 -4.93 8.49
C ILE A 49 -0.34 -6.20 7.69
N PRO A 50 -1.60 -6.71 7.62
CA PRO A 50 -1.88 -7.92 6.84
C PRO A 50 -1.62 -7.73 5.35
N PHE A 51 -1.91 -6.55 4.78
CA PHE A 51 -1.64 -6.29 3.38
C PHE A 51 -0.13 -6.26 3.09
N ALA A 52 0.65 -5.50 3.87
CA ALA A 52 2.10 -5.45 3.71
C ALA A 52 2.75 -6.83 3.83
N THR A 53 2.32 -7.64 4.82
CA THR A 53 2.83 -9.00 5.01
C THR A 53 2.55 -9.88 3.80
N THR A 54 1.38 -9.77 3.18
CA THR A 54 1.03 -10.50 1.96
C THR A 54 1.90 -10.08 0.76
N MET A 55 2.27 -8.81 0.69
CA MET A 55 3.05 -8.27 -0.43
C MET A 55 4.57 -8.51 -0.30
N ILE A 56 5.09 -8.86 0.87
CA ILE A 56 6.53 -9.13 1.05
C ILE A 56 7.06 -10.22 0.10
N PRO A 57 6.44 -11.41 -0.03
CA PRO A 57 6.88 -12.41 -1.01
C PRO A 57 6.82 -11.90 -2.45
N VAL A 58 5.80 -11.09 -2.78
CA VAL A 58 5.63 -10.50 -4.12
C VAL A 58 6.82 -9.60 -4.48
N ILE A 59 7.18 -8.65 -3.59
CA ILE A 59 8.32 -7.74 -3.84
C ILE A 59 9.66 -8.49 -3.84
N LYS A 60 9.81 -9.55 -3.04
CA LYS A 60 11.01 -10.41 -3.10
C LYS A 60 11.13 -11.12 -4.44
N SER A 61 10.05 -11.69 -4.95
CA SER A 61 10.01 -12.33 -6.27
C SER A 61 10.34 -11.34 -7.39
N LEU A 62 9.78 -10.13 -7.35
CA LEU A 62 10.09 -9.06 -8.30
C LEU A 62 11.57 -8.66 -8.24
N SER A 63 12.12 -8.50 -7.05
CA SER A 63 13.54 -8.15 -6.86
C SER A 63 14.45 -9.20 -7.49
N VAL A 64 14.21 -10.48 -7.26
CA VAL A 64 15.01 -11.58 -7.80
C VAL A 64 14.85 -11.70 -9.33
N THR A 65 13.61 -11.61 -9.82
CA THR A 65 13.32 -11.84 -11.24
C THR A 65 13.81 -10.70 -12.14
N TYR A 66 13.70 -9.46 -11.69
CA TYR A 66 14.02 -8.28 -12.49
C TYR A 66 15.32 -7.57 -12.06
N GLY A 67 16.02 -8.10 -11.05
CA GLY A 67 17.27 -7.51 -10.55
C GLY A 67 17.10 -6.14 -9.90
N VAL A 68 15.91 -5.85 -9.36
CA VAL A 68 15.57 -4.57 -8.75
C VAL A 68 15.93 -4.57 -7.27
N ASP A 69 16.44 -3.45 -6.74
CA ASP A 69 16.79 -3.34 -5.33
C ASP A 69 15.56 -3.60 -4.42
N LEU A 70 15.70 -4.62 -3.57
CA LEU A 70 14.65 -5.00 -2.62
C LEU A 70 14.35 -3.88 -1.61
N SER A 71 15.35 -3.11 -1.21
CA SER A 71 15.17 -1.99 -0.29
C SER A 71 14.26 -0.92 -0.88
N MET A 72 14.44 -0.61 -2.17
CA MET A 72 13.59 0.32 -2.90
C MET A 72 12.14 -0.17 -2.98
N LEU A 73 11.92 -1.45 -3.32
CA LEU A 73 10.58 -2.04 -3.36
C LEU A 73 9.92 -2.10 -1.99
N ALA A 74 10.70 -2.36 -0.93
CA ALA A 74 10.21 -2.36 0.44
C ALA A 74 9.76 -0.96 0.90
N TRP A 75 10.52 0.08 0.59
CA TRP A 75 10.12 1.46 0.85
C TRP A 75 8.88 1.85 0.06
N THR A 76 8.81 1.45 -1.20
CA THR A 76 7.64 1.69 -2.07
C THR A 76 6.37 1.06 -1.49
N LEU A 77 6.48 -0.20 -1.05
CA LEU A 77 5.38 -0.91 -0.39
C LEU A 77 4.98 -0.25 0.92
N ALA A 78 5.95 0.05 1.79
CA ALA A 78 5.70 0.65 3.10
C ALA A 78 5.01 2.01 2.99
N MET A 79 5.52 2.90 2.13
CA MET A 79 4.89 4.21 1.92
C MET A 79 3.50 4.09 1.30
N GLY A 80 3.30 3.19 0.34
CA GLY A 80 1.99 2.97 -0.26
C GLY A 80 0.97 2.47 0.76
N THR A 81 1.32 1.47 1.55
CA THR A 81 0.40 0.89 2.55
C THR A 81 0.09 1.85 3.68
N ASP A 82 1.10 2.48 4.26
CA ASP A 82 0.92 3.33 5.44
C ASP A 82 0.13 4.61 5.10
N ILE A 83 0.53 5.29 4.04
CA ILE A 83 -0.15 6.50 3.60
C ILE A 83 -1.56 6.18 3.08
N GLY A 84 -1.72 5.10 2.30
CA GLY A 84 -3.00 4.65 1.76
C GLY A 84 -4.04 4.37 2.82
N GLY A 85 -3.63 3.78 3.94
CA GLY A 85 -4.49 3.52 5.10
C GLY A 85 -5.18 4.76 5.68
N SER A 86 -4.63 5.94 5.44
CA SER A 86 -5.23 7.20 5.89
C SER A 86 -6.41 7.68 5.02
N ALA A 87 -6.62 7.12 3.83
CA ALA A 87 -7.63 7.59 2.88
C ALA A 87 -9.07 7.38 3.36
N THR A 88 -9.33 6.32 4.13
CA THR A 88 -10.67 5.98 4.64
C THR A 88 -10.68 5.78 6.15
N PRO A 89 -11.86 5.87 6.79
CA PRO A 89 -12.00 5.62 8.22
C PRO A 89 -11.59 4.20 8.67
N ILE A 90 -11.63 3.22 7.79
CA ILE A 90 -11.34 1.80 8.08
C ILE A 90 -9.99 1.33 7.55
N GLY A 91 -9.27 2.15 6.78
CA GLY A 91 -7.99 1.76 6.18
C GLY A 91 -6.88 1.51 7.19
N ALA A 92 -7.01 2.01 8.40
CA ALA A 92 -6.11 1.71 9.50
C ALA A 92 -6.88 1.61 10.83
N SER A 93 -6.47 0.67 11.70
CA SER A 93 -7.05 0.49 13.03
C SER A 93 -7.00 1.78 13.87
N ALA A 94 -5.94 2.57 13.73
CA ALA A 94 -5.79 3.86 14.40
C ALA A 94 -6.90 4.86 14.03
N ASN A 95 -7.34 4.88 12.76
CA ASN A 95 -8.44 5.75 12.31
C ASN A 95 -9.74 5.37 12.99
N VAL A 96 -10.03 4.06 13.06
CA VAL A 96 -11.24 3.52 13.71
C VAL A 96 -11.28 3.94 15.17
N VAL A 97 -10.17 3.73 15.90
CA VAL A 97 -10.07 4.09 17.31
C VAL A 97 -10.19 5.61 17.51
N GLY A 98 -9.48 6.40 16.70
CA GLY A 98 -9.52 7.87 16.78
C GLY A 98 -10.92 8.43 16.53
N ILE A 99 -11.63 7.93 15.51
CA ILE A 99 -13.01 8.33 15.19
C ILE A 99 -13.98 7.91 16.31
N ALA A 100 -13.83 6.71 16.86
CA ALA A 100 -14.65 6.21 17.95
C ALA A 100 -14.42 7.04 19.23
N THR A 101 -13.20 7.42 19.53
CA THR A 101 -12.86 8.29 20.67
C THR A 101 -13.46 9.69 20.48
N ALA A 102 -13.31 10.29 19.29
CA ALA A 102 -13.92 11.57 18.99
C ALA A 102 -15.46 11.55 19.16
N ALA A 103 -16.11 10.45 18.75
CA ALA A 103 -17.55 10.28 18.91
C ALA A 103 -17.98 10.22 20.39
N ARG A 104 -17.18 9.62 21.28
CA ARG A 104 -17.43 9.61 22.73
C ARG A 104 -17.36 10.99 23.34
N GLU A 105 -16.52 11.86 22.81
CA GLU A 105 -16.40 13.28 23.21
C GLU A 105 -17.44 14.19 22.50
N GLY A 106 -18.42 13.62 21.82
CA GLY A 106 -19.49 14.36 21.16
C GLY A 106 -19.18 14.83 19.73
N TYR A 107 -18.01 14.49 19.18
CA TYR A 107 -17.62 14.85 17.81
C TYR A 107 -17.88 13.70 16.84
N VAL A 108 -19.03 13.71 16.16
CA VAL A 108 -19.38 12.68 15.17
C VAL A 108 -18.74 12.97 13.82
N ILE A 109 -17.79 12.13 13.42
CA ILE A 109 -17.12 12.20 12.11
C ILE A 109 -17.81 11.24 11.14
N LYS A 110 -18.60 11.78 10.20
CA LYS A 110 -19.27 10.97 9.18
C LYS A 110 -18.27 10.48 8.13
N TRP A 111 -18.47 9.28 7.60
CA TRP A 111 -17.66 8.65 6.57
C TRP A 111 -17.32 9.58 5.39
N GLY A 112 -18.35 10.14 4.74
CA GLY A 112 -18.16 11.02 3.59
C GLY A 112 -17.39 12.31 3.91
N LYS A 113 -17.54 12.85 5.13
CA LYS A 113 -16.79 14.03 5.57
C LYS A 113 -15.31 13.71 5.77
N TYR A 114 -15.01 12.52 6.31
CA TYR A 114 -13.63 12.04 6.48
C TYR A 114 -12.98 11.85 5.10
N CYS A 115 -13.56 11.01 4.24
CA CYS A 115 -13.00 10.70 2.92
C CYS A 115 -12.81 11.97 2.07
N LYS A 116 -13.78 12.89 2.05
CA LYS A 116 -13.68 14.14 1.27
C LYS A 116 -12.46 14.99 1.65
N LYS A 117 -12.03 14.91 2.90
CA LYS A 117 -10.85 15.65 3.38
C LYS A 117 -9.56 14.85 3.27
N MET A 118 -9.61 13.56 3.63
CA MET A 118 -8.41 12.74 3.72
C MET A 118 -7.96 12.15 2.38
N MET A 119 -8.88 11.78 1.47
CA MET A 119 -8.48 11.21 0.17
C MET A 119 -7.60 12.15 -0.67
N PRO A 120 -7.94 13.45 -0.86
CA PRO A 120 -7.07 14.34 -1.61
C PRO A 120 -5.70 14.52 -0.96
N ALA A 121 -5.65 14.62 0.37
CA ALA A 121 -4.39 14.71 1.11
C ALA A 121 -3.55 13.44 0.93
N THR A 122 -4.17 12.26 1.06
CA THR A 122 -3.51 10.96 0.82
C THR A 122 -2.94 10.86 -0.58
N VAL A 123 -3.71 11.24 -1.61
CA VAL A 123 -3.25 11.26 -3.02
C VAL A 123 -2.02 12.15 -3.18
N MET A 124 -2.04 13.36 -2.61
CA MET A 124 -0.89 14.27 -2.67
C MET A 124 0.34 13.67 -1.99
N VAL A 125 0.18 13.09 -0.80
CA VAL A 125 1.32 12.51 -0.07
C VAL A 125 1.86 11.28 -0.79
N VAL A 126 1.02 10.42 -1.40
CA VAL A 126 1.46 9.28 -2.22
C VAL A 126 2.26 9.77 -3.44
N LEU A 127 1.82 10.84 -4.12
CA LEU A 127 2.56 11.42 -5.25
C LEU A 127 3.93 11.97 -4.81
N ILE A 128 3.98 12.69 -3.71
CA ILE A 128 5.24 13.23 -3.16
C ILE A 128 6.18 12.07 -2.79
N SER A 129 5.67 11.02 -2.13
CA SER A 129 6.45 9.84 -1.74
C SER A 129 7.00 9.12 -2.97
N MET A 130 6.20 8.97 -4.01
CA MET A 130 6.63 8.39 -5.28
C MET A 130 7.77 9.21 -5.91
N LEU A 131 7.66 10.54 -5.93
CA LEU A 131 8.72 11.43 -6.42
C LEU A 131 10.00 11.31 -5.58
N ILE A 132 9.89 11.23 -4.26
CA ILE A 132 11.05 11.05 -3.38
C ILE A 132 11.76 9.72 -3.68
N ILE A 133 11.01 8.63 -3.87
CA ILE A 133 11.58 7.32 -4.24
C ILE A 133 12.29 7.43 -5.59
N TYR A 134 11.71 8.08 -6.59
CA TYR A 134 12.35 8.30 -7.89
C TYR A 134 13.67 9.07 -7.76
N VAL A 135 13.69 10.19 -7.05
CA VAL A 135 14.90 11.01 -6.86
C VAL A 135 15.99 10.28 -6.08
N ARG A 136 15.61 9.36 -5.16
CA ARG A 136 16.57 8.65 -4.31
C ARG A 136 17.18 7.42 -4.98
N TYR A 137 16.44 6.72 -5.82
CA TYR A 137 16.82 5.39 -6.34
C TYR A 137 17.00 5.33 -7.86
N LEU A 138 16.59 6.34 -8.60
CA LEU A 138 16.74 6.45 -10.06
C LEU A 138 17.57 7.66 -10.44
#